data_70c3a5947b334ec2bcd2230db69c1ed1
#
_entry.id   70c3a5947b334ec2bcd2230db69c1ed1
#
_cell.length_a   1.000
_cell.length_b   1.000
_cell.length_c   1.000
_cell.angle_alpha   90.00
_cell.angle_beta   90.00
_cell.angle_gamma   90.00
#
_symmetry.space_group_name_H-M   'P 1'
#
loop_
_entity.id
_entity.type
_entity.pdbx_description
1 polymer ?
#
loop_
_entity_poly.entity_id
_entity_poly.type
_entity_poly.pdbx_seq_one_letter_code
_entity_poly.pdbx_strand_id
1 'polypeptide(L)'
;MNKDEALNKFTFMMEYRNLSSNTIHMYRWYLSRMFDFYQLEDVSILDVSMAQNYVVHMKQTYAPASLNAVISAIRYFFDVVLESPLSRRQ
;
A
#
# COMPACT_ATOMS: atom_id res chain seq x y z
N MET A 1 -3.39 -12.33 8.18
CA MET A 1 -2.53 -12.27 6.99
C MET A 1 -1.24 -11.55 7.36
N ASN A 2 -0.11 -12.22 7.20
CA ASN A 2 1.14 -11.58 7.52
C ASN A 2 1.64 -10.74 6.35
N LYS A 3 2.72 -9.99 6.59
CA LYS A 3 3.26 -9.06 5.61
C LYS A 3 3.64 -9.74 4.31
N ASP A 4 4.31 -10.88 4.39
CA ASP A 4 4.79 -11.58 3.19
C ASP A 4 3.63 -12.09 2.35
N GLU A 5 2.62 -12.67 3.00
CA GLU A 5 1.42 -13.13 2.29
C GLU A 5 0.73 -11.98 1.57
N ALA A 6 0.60 -10.86 2.26
CA ALA A 6 -0.07 -9.69 1.69
C ALA A 6 0.68 -9.13 0.51
N LEU A 7 2.01 -9.02 0.62
CA LEU A 7 2.83 -8.50 -0.47
C LEU A 7 2.86 -9.44 -1.66
N ASN A 8 2.83 -10.74 -1.42
CA ASN A 8 2.79 -11.72 -2.51
C ASN A 8 1.46 -11.63 -3.25
N LYS A 9 0.36 -11.53 -2.53
CA LYS A 9 -0.95 -11.35 -3.16
C LYS A 9 -1.00 -10.05 -3.96
N PHE A 10 -0.47 -8.98 -3.37
CA PHE A 10 -0.39 -7.68 -4.04
C PHE A 10 0.37 -7.79 -5.36
N THR A 11 1.54 -8.41 -5.31
CA THR A 11 2.38 -8.57 -6.50
C THR A 11 1.63 -9.32 -7.60
N PHE A 12 1.00 -10.44 -7.23
CA PHE A 12 0.25 -11.23 -8.20
C PHE A 12 -0.84 -10.40 -8.87
N MET A 13 -1.59 -9.63 -8.06
CA MET A 13 -2.69 -8.83 -8.60
C MET A 13 -2.19 -7.68 -9.46
N MET A 14 -1.03 -7.11 -9.13
CA MET A 14 -0.46 -6.04 -9.94
C MET A 14 0.06 -6.59 -11.27
N GLU A 15 0.63 -7.79 -11.27
CA GLU A 15 1.03 -8.46 -12.49
C GLU A 15 -0.18 -8.77 -13.36
N TYR A 16 -1.25 -9.24 -12.73
CA TYR A 16 -2.50 -9.51 -13.43
C TYR A 16 -3.02 -8.25 -14.12
N ARG A 17 -2.85 -7.09 -13.49
CA ARG A 17 -3.28 -5.80 -14.05
C ARG A 17 -2.25 -5.20 -15.00
N ASN A 18 -1.19 -5.94 -15.27
CA ASN A 18 -0.17 -5.59 -16.26
C ASN A 18 0.65 -4.34 -15.89
N LEU A 19 0.85 -4.11 -14.59
CA LEU A 19 1.78 -3.08 -14.17
C LEU A 19 3.21 -3.55 -14.42
N SER A 20 4.12 -2.61 -14.68
CA SER A 20 5.52 -2.95 -14.93
C SER A 20 6.18 -3.48 -13.65
N SER A 21 7.22 -4.31 -13.83
CA SER A 21 7.93 -4.86 -12.66
C SER A 21 8.59 -3.76 -11.82
N ASN A 22 9.06 -2.69 -12.45
CA ASN A 22 9.64 -1.56 -11.71
C ASN A 22 8.59 -0.90 -10.81
N THR A 23 7.40 -0.69 -11.34
CA THR A 23 6.31 -0.07 -10.58
C THR A 23 5.88 -0.97 -9.42
N ILE A 24 5.76 -2.27 -9.69
CA ILE A 24 5.38 -3.23 -8.65
C ILE A 24 6.42 -3.25 -7.53
N HIS A 25 7.69 -3.26 -7.90
CA HIS A 25 8.78 -3.28 -6.91
C HIS A 25 8.73 -2.01 -6.04
N MET A 26 8.52 -0.87 -6.64
CA MET A 26 8.42 0.40 -5.94
C MET A 26 7.23 0.40 -4.98
N TYR A 27 6.07 -0.05 -5.43
CA TYR A 27 4.88 -0.10 -4.59
C TYR A 27 5.07 -1.06 -3.42
N ARG A 28 5.68 -2.23 -3.66
CA ARG A 28 5.96 -3.18 -2.59
C ARG A 28 6.85 -2.54 -1.52
N TRP A 29 7.84 -1.78 -1.96
CA TRP A 29 8.75 -1.12 -1.03
C TRP A 29 8.00 -0.12 -0.14
N TYR A 30 7.16 0.71 -0.76
CA TYR A 30 6.39 1.69 0.00
C TYR A 30 5.42 1.02 0.98
N LEU A 31 4.74 -0.03 0.56
CA LEU A 31 3.83 -0.76 1.43
C LEU A 31 4.58 -1.39 2.59
N SER A 32 5.73 -1.98 2.32
CA SER A 32 6.56 -2.58 3.36
C SER A 32 6.96 -1.56 4.40
N ARG A 33 7.32 -0.35 3.97
CA ARG A 33 7.68 0.73 4.89
C ARG A 33 6.51 1.12 5.77
N MET A 34 5.30 1.16 5.23
CA MET A 34 4.12 1.48 6.02
C MET A 34 3.84 0.39 7.05
N PHE A 35 3.95 -0.86 6.66
CA PHE A 35 3.76 -1.97 7.59
C PHE A 35 4.77 -1.90 8.73
N ASP A 36 6.02 -1.58 8.41
CA ASP A 36 7.08 -1.46 9.43
C ASP A 36 6.81 -0.27 10.35
N PHE A 37 6.31 0.82 9.80
CA PHE A 37 5.98 2.02 10.59
C PHE A 37 5.01 1.68 11.71
N TYR A 38 4.00 0.86 11.40
CA TYR A 38 3.00 0.45 12.39
C TYR A 38 3.36 -0.86 13.08
N GLN A 39 4.49 -1.49 12.72
CA GLN A 39 4.94 -2.76 13.29
C GLN A 39 3.83 -3.83 13.19
N LEU A 40 3.21 -3.91 12.03
CA LEU A 40 2.08 -4.82 11.82
C LEU A 40 2.54 -6.26 11.67
N GLU A 41 2.02 -7.16 12.52
CA GLU A 41 2.18 -8.60 12.32
C GLU A 41 1.06 -9.14 11.46
N ASP A 42 -0.15 -8.59 11.64
CA ASP A 42 -1.31 -8.94 10.83
C ASP A 42 -1.74 -7.68 10.07
N VAL A 43 -1.45 -7.63 8.78
CA VAL A 43 -1.72 -6.43 8.00
C VAL A 43 -3.20 -6.23 7.71
N SER A 44 -4.03 -7.23 7.98
CA SER A 44 -5.48 -7.09 7.76
C SER A 44 -6.14 -6.15 8.76
N ILE A 45 -5.44 -5.77 9.84
CA ILE A 45 -5.97 -4.78 10.77
C ILE A 45 -5.81 -3.36 10.27
N LEU A 46 -5.05 -3.16 9.20
CA LEU A 46 -4.86 -1.84 8.62
C LEU A 46 -6.19 -1.29 8.14
N ASP A 47 -6.51 -0.07 8.56
CA ASP A 47 -7.74 0.58 8.12
C ASP A 47 -7.44 1.91 7.41
N VAL A 48 -8.49 2.52 6.88
CA VAL A 48 -8.37 3.76 6.11
C VAL A 48 -7.73 4.86 6.95
N SER A 49 -8.13 4.96 8.20
CA SER A 49 -7.61 6.01 9.10
C SER A 49 -6.10 5.87 9.28
N MET A 50 -5.63 4.65 9.51
CA MET A 50 -4.20 4.39 9.67
C MET A 50 -3.44 4.77 8.40
N ALA A 51 -3.97 4.40 7.23
CA ALA A 51 -3.32 4.73 5.95
C ALA A 51 -3.26 6.23 5.74
N GLN A 52 -4.34 6.94 6.02
CA GLN A 52 -4.40 8.38 5.86
C GLN A 52 -3.41 9.08 6.80
N ASN A 53 -3.36 8.64 8.05
CA ASN A 53 -2.42 9.21 9.01
C ASN A 53 -0.98 8.99 8.58
N TYR A 54 -0.69 7.81 8.04
CA TYR A 54 0.65 7.52 7.53
C TYR A 54 1.03 8.48 6.41
N VAL A 55 0.13 8.70 5.45
CA VAL A 55 0.40 9.59 4.32
C VAL A 55 0.67 11.01 4.81
N VAL A 56 -0.16 11.52 5.72
CA VAL A 56 0.03 12.86 6.26
C VAL A 56 1.36 12.98 6.99
N HIS A 57 1.72 11.97 7.76
CA HIS A 57 3.00 11.94 8.46
C HIS A 57 4.17 11.98 7.48
N MET A 58 4.06 11.24 6.38
CA MET A 58 5.17 11.13 5.43
C MET A 58 5.34 12.35 4.53
N LYS A 59 4.43 13.31 4.60
CA LYS A 59 4.60 14.57 3.88
C LYS A 59 5.89 15.30 4.28
N GLN A 60 6.38 15.03 5.48
CA GLN A 60 7.61 15.63 5.95
C GLN A 60 8.85 14.99 5.35
N THR A 61 8.71 13.79 4.83
CA THR A 61 9.83 12.98 4.36
C THR A 61 9.87 12.86 2.84
N TYR A 62 8.72 12.65 2.21
CA TYR A 62 8.65 12.38 0.79
C TYR A 62 8.27 13.63 -0.01
N ALA A 63 8.91 13.78 -1.18
CA ALA A 63 8.50 14.78 -2.16
C ALA A 63 7.10 14.45 -2.68
N PRO A 64 6.39 15.45 -3.24
CA PRO A 64 5.03 15.21 -3.74
C PRO A 64 4.89 14.05 -4.71
N ALA A 65 5.85 13.88 -5.62
CA ALA A 65 5.79 12.79 -6.60
C ALA A 65 5.86 11.43 -5.92
N SER A 66 6.79 11.29 -4.94
CA SER A 66 6.91 10.04 -4.18
C SER A 66 5.67 9.80 -3.34
N LEU A 67 5.13 10.85 -2.74
CA LEU A 67 3.94 10.73 -1.92
C LEU A 67 2.75 10.26 -2.74
N ASN A 68 2.62 10.72 -3.98
CA ASN A 68 1.57 10.25 -4.88
C ASN A 68 1.72 8.77 -5.18
N ALA A 69 2.95 8.29 -5.32
CA ALA A 69 3.20 6.86 -5.52
C ALA A 69 2.80 6.05 -4.29
N VAL A 70 3.08 6.57 -3.09
CA VAL A 70 2.64 5.92 -1.84
C VAL A 70 1.13 5.81 -1.81
N ILE A 71 0.43 6.89 -2.14
CA ILE A 71 -1.03 6.92 -2.14
C ILE A 71 -1.57 5.89 -3.14
N SER A 72 -0.97 5.81 -4.34
CA SER A 72 -1.38 4.85 -5.34
C SER A 72 -1.18 3.42 -4.86
N ALA A 73 -0.04 3.14 -4.25
CA ALA A 73 0.24 1.79 -3.70
C ALA A 73 -0.79 1.41 -2.65
N ILE A 74 -1.14 2.34 -1.76
CA ILE A 74 -2.11 2.10 -0.71
C ILE A 74 -3.50 1.83 -1.32
N ARG A 75 -3.89 2.61 -2.32
CA ARG A 75 -5.18 2.41 -2.98
C ARG A 75 -5.29 1.04 -3.61
N TYR A 76 -4.26 0.64 -4.35
CA TYR A 76 -4.25 -0.70 -4.94
C TYR A 76 -4.30 -1.77 -3.85
N PHE A 77 -3.55 -1.57 -2.77
CA PHE A 77 -3.50 -2.55 -1.70
C PHE A 77 -4.88 -2.76 -1.07
N PHE A 78 -5.57 -1.67 -0.76
CA PHE A 78 -6.92 -1.78 -0.18
C PHE A 78 -7.89 -2.41 -1.18
N ASP A 79 -7.72 -2.12 -2.46
CA ASP A 79 -8.62 -2.64 -3.49
C ASP A 79 -8.45 -4.15 -3.70
N VAL A 80 -7.22 -4.63 -3.82
CA VAL A 80 -6.99 -6.01 -4.26
C VAL A 80 -6.60 -6.98 -3.14
N VAL A 81 -6.05 -6.49 -2.04
CA VAL A 81 -5.63 -7.37 -0.94
C VAL A 81 -6.67 -7.37 0.17
N LEU A 82 -7.03 -6.21 0.66
CA LEU A 82 -8.01 -6.08 1.73
C LEU A 82 -9.43 -6.05 1.21
N GLU A 83 -9.60 -5.84 -0.09
CA GLU A 83 -10.90 -5.80 -0.76
C GLU A 83 -11.84 -4.83 -0.09
N SER A 84 -11.30 -3.68 0.28
CA SER A 84 -12.02 -2.61 0.94
C SER A 84 -12.70 -1.71 -0.09
N PRO A 85 -13.85 -1.08 0.25
CA PRO A 85 -14.51 -0.15 -0.67
C PRO A 85 -13.83 1.22 -0.75
N LEU A 86 -12.63 1.38 -0.19
CA LEU A 86 -11.94 2.66 -0.12
C LEU A 86 -11.90 3.39 -1.47
N SER A 87 -11.47 2.71 -2.51
CA SER A 87 -11.28 3.36 -3.80
C SER A 87 -12.59 3.82 -4.42
N ARG A 88 -13.69 3.22 -4.05
CA ARG A 88 -14.99 3.58 -4.59
C ARG A 88 -15.64 4.73 -3.87
N ARG A 89 -15.07 5.16 -2.76
CA ARG A 89 -15.63 6.23 -1.95
C ARG A 89 -14.98 7.58 -2.21
N GLN A 90 -13.99 7.58 -3.05
CA GLN A 90 -13.24 8.81 -3.34
C GLN A 90 -13.91 9.70 -4.40
#